data_4b6f50b13f0e76a360164b8b08c7bd56
#
_entry.id   4b6f50b13f0e76a360164b8b08c7bd56
#
_cell.length_a   1.000
_cell.length_b   1.000
_cell.length_c   1.000
_cell.angle_alpha   90.00
_cell.angle_beta   90.00
_cell.angle_gamma   90.00
#
_symmetry.space_group_name_H-M   'P 1'
#
loop_
_entity.id
_entity.type
_entity.pdbx_description
1 polymer ?
#
loop_
_entity_poly.entity_id
_entity_poly.type
_entity_poly.pdbx_seq_one_letter_code
_entity_poly.pdbx_strand_id
1 'polypeptide(L)'
;MATGRWKHRHEGSTWGDFGADDQLGRINLLTPERVKSAAAEVKEGLTFCLSLPLDQPNEFVMAPYRHALLMRPGLVGGAPNFNRPWSEFEPGSTDVVNDDVILVYLQGSTQWDSLCHVGSLFDADGDGEPEIVYYNGFRGGEHIDASTDPADCGMWSTATTTATRVRALSIDKMAVAGVQGRGVMVDLAAHSAPNRCVWGTPS
;
A
#
# COMPACT_ATOMS: atom_id res chain seq x y z
N MET A 1 -28.74 -7.70 2.48
CA MET A 1 -29.31 -6.63 3.35
C MET A 1 -28.36 -5.46 3.25
N ALA A 2 -28.88 -4.25 3.02
CA ALA A 2 -28.05 -3.05 2.99
C ALA A 2 -27.38 -2.87 4.36
N THR A 3 -26.11 -2.52 4.34
CA THR A 3 -25.26 -2.48 5.54
C THR A 3 -25.53 -1.32 6.50
N GLY A 4 -26.42 -0.42 6.17
CA GLY A 4 -26.56 0.86 6.86
C GLY A 4 -25.48 1.89 6.47
N ARG A 5 -24.35 1.48 5.87
CA ARG A 5 -23.29 2.39 5.43
C ARG A 5 -23.59 3.03 4.07
N TRP A 6 -24.39 2.39 3.22
CA TRP A 6 -24.73 2.89 1.89
C TRP A 6 -26.09 2.37 1.44
N LYS A 7 -26.80 3.19 0.66
CA LYS A 7 -27.99 2.86 -0.12
C LYS A 7 -27.68 2.86 -1.62
N HIS A 8 -26.76 3.75 -2.00
CA HIS A 8 -26.28 3.88 -3.38
C HIS A 8 -24.81 3.43 -3.44
N ARG A 9 -24.42 2.88 -4.59
CA ARG A 9 -23.04 2.50 -4.87
C ARG A 9 -22.66 2.96 -6.27
N HIS A 10 -21.38 3.17 -6.52
CA HIS A 10 -20.89 3.48 -7.85
C HIS A 10 -21.27 2.37 -8.84
N GLU A 11 -21.64 2.74 -10.06
CA GLU A 11 -21.88 1.80 -11.13
C GLU A 11 -20.63 0.94 -11.38
N GLY A 12 -20.83 -0.37 -11.53
CA GLY A 12 -19.75 -1.35 -11.72
C GLY A 12 -18.91 -1.64 -10.47
N SER A 13 -19.20 -1.03 -9.31
CA SER A 13 -18.51 -1.36 -8.07
C SER A 13 -18.92 -2.74 -7.55
N THR A 14 -18.06 -3.33 -6.74
CA THR A 14 -18.30 -4.63 -6.07
C THR A 14 -18.75 -4.47 -4.62
N TRP A 15 -19.28 -3.29 -4.24
CA TRP A 15 -19.79 -3.06 -2.90
C TRP A 15 -20.91 -4.05 -2.57
N GLY A 16 -20.79 -4.76 -1.47
CA GLY A 16 -21.73 -5.73 -1.01
C GLY A 16 -21.67 -7.10 -1.69
N ASP A 17 -20.96 -7.25 -2.81
CA ASP A 17 -20.89 -8.50 -3.57
C ASP A 17 -20.25 -9.64 -2.75
N PHE A 18 -19.35 -9.30 -1.82
CA PHE A 18 -18.66 -10.24 -0.92
C PHE A 18 -19.13 -10.12 0.54
N GLY A 19 -20.23 -9.45 0.77
CA GLY A 19 -20.80 -9.22 2.09
C GLY A 19 -20.67 -7.77 2.55
N ALA A 20 -21.51 -7.44 3.51
CA ALA A 20 -21.66 -6.07 3.99
C ALA A 20 -20.42 -5.50 4.65
N ASP A 21 -19.66 -6.34 5.33
CA ASP A 21 -18.48 -5.96 6.12
C ASP A 21 -17.17 -6.41 5.46
N ASP A 22 -17.25 -6.81 4.20
CA ASP A 22 -16.07 -7.22 3.44
C ASP A 22 -15.07 -6.07 3.31
N GLN A 23 -13.79 -6.41 3.48
CA GLN A 23 -12.65 -5.51 3.42
C GLN A 23 -11.56 -5.99 2.47
N LEU A 24 -11.82 -7.02 1.70
CA LEU A 24 -10.88 -7.66 0.78
C LEU A 24 -11.20 -7.41 -0.69
N GLY A 25 -12.46 -7.09 -1.00
CA GLY A 25 -12.88 -6.89 -2.37
C GLY A 25 -12.61 -8.12 -3.23
N ARG A 26 -12.02 -7.91 -4.40
CA ARG A 26 -11.77 -8.99 -5.35
C ARG A 26 -10.75 -10.04 -4.91
N ILE A 27 -10.00 -9.81 -3.82
CA ILE A 27 -9.14 -10.86 -3.23
C ILE A 27 -9.98 -12.07 -2.79
N ASN A 28 -11.23 -11.88 -2.42
CA ASN A 28 -12.17 -12.97 -2.14
C ASN A 28 -12.32 -13.98 -3.30
N LEU A 29 -11.96 -13.59 -4.51
CA LEU A 29 -11.98 -14.48 -5.68
C LEU A 29 -10.77 -15.42 -5.75
N LEU A 30 -9.74 -15.23 -4.90
CA LEU A 30 -8.57 -16.10 -4.83
C LEU A 30 -8.89 -17.32 -3.94
N THR A 31 -9.80 -18.16 -4.43
CA THR A 31 -10.20 -19.40 -3.73
C THR A 31 -9.05 -20.42 -3.71
N PRO A 32 -9.09 -21.41 -2.80
CA PRO A 32 -8.10 -22.50 -2.76
C PRO A 32 -7.97 -23.24 -4.10
N GLU A 33 -9.05 -23.40 -4.84
CA GLU A 33 -9.05 -24.04 -6.16
C GLU A 33 -8.30 -23.21 -7.19
N ARG A 34 -8.48 -21.89 -7.17
CA ARG A 34 -7.73 -20.96 -8.05
C ARG A 34 -6.25 -20.91 -7.68
N VAL A 35 -5.92 -20.94 -6.40
CA VAL A 35 -4.53 -21.01 -5.95
C VAL A 35 -3.87 -22.31 -6.44
N LYS A 36 -4.52 -23.47 -6.28
CA LYS A 36 -4.04 -24.74 -6.79
C LYS A 36 -3.85 -24.71 -8.31
N SER A 37 -4.83 -24.17 -9.04
CA SER A 37 -4.75 -24.04 -10.49
C SER A 37 -3.58 -23.13 -10.91
N ALA A 38 -3.34 -22.02 -10.20
CA ALA A 38 -2.23 -21.14 -10.47
C ALA A 38 -0.87 -21.81 -10.21
N ALA A 39 -0.76 -22.57 -9.13
CA ALA A 39 0.46 -23.34 -8.84
C ALA A 39 0.78 -24.38 -9.93
N ALA A 40 -0.22 -24.94 -10.56
CA ALA A 40 -0.05 -25.89 -11.67
C ALA A 40 0.52 -25.26 -12.96
N GLU A 41 0.52 -23.93 -13.06
CA GLU A 41 1.13 -23.21 -14.19
C GLU A 41 2.67 -23.22 -14.14
N VAL A 42 3.26 -23.50 -12.97
CA VAL A 42 4.71 -23.57 -12.81
C VAL A 42 5.25 -24.81 -13.52
N LYS A 43 5.94 -24.64 -14.63
CA LYS A 43 6.52 -25.71 -15.45
C LYS A 43 8.03 -25.80 -15.35
N GLU A 44 8.69 -24.65 -15.36
CA GLU A 44 10.16 -24.56 -15.46
C GLU A 44 10.82 -24.20 -14.12
N GLY A 45 10.02 -23.77 -13.12
CA GLY A 45 10.53 -23.38 -11.79
C GLY A 45 11.35 -22.07 -11.82
N LEU A 46 11.23 -21.26 -12.86
CA LEU A 46 11.89 -19.96 -12.96
C LEU A 46 11.22 -18.94 -12.06
N THR A 47 12.02 -18.07 -11.47
CA THR A 47 11.55 -16.97 -10.63
C THR A 47 11.98 -15.63 -11.22
N PHE A 48 11.11 -14.65 -11.12
CA PHE A 48 11.34 -13.29 -11.62
C PHE A 48 11.02 -12.28 -10.53
N CYS A 49 11.95 -11.34 -10.29
CA CYS A 49 11.67 -10.22 -9.43
C CYS A 49 10.85 -9.18 -10.23
N LEU A 50 9.63 -8.95 -9.80
CA LEU A 50 8.73 -7.96 -10.40
C LEU A 50 8.69 -6.64 -9.61
N SER A 51 9.40 -6.57 -8.49
CA SER A 51 9.50 -5.35 -7.69
C SER A 51 10.59 -4.44 -8.24
N LEU A 52 10.27 -3.16 -8.35
CA LEU A 52 11.27 -2.12 -8.57
C LEU A 52 12.05 -1.85 -7.26
N PRO A 53 13.28 -1.34 -7.34
CA PRO A 53 13.95 -0.72 -6.19
C PRO A 53 13.07 0.34 -5.54
N LEU A 54 13.18 0.51 -4.22
CA LEU A 54 12.31 1.43 -3.47
C LEU A 54 12.48 2.91 -3.85
N ASP A 55 13.62 3.26 -4.48
CA ASP A 55 13.92 4.59 -5.01
C ASP A 55 13.46 4.79 -6.46
N GLN A 56 12.72 3.83 -7.01
CA GLN A 56 12.21 3.88 -8.39
C GLN A 56 10.69 3.65 -8.43
N PRO A 57 9.97 4.30 -9.41
CA PRO A 57 10.45 5.42 -10.23
C PRO A 57 10.81 6.61 -9.36
N ASN A 58 11.69 7.50 -9.88
CA ASN A 58 12.06 8.71 -9.16
C ASN A 58 10.80 9.44 -8.68
N GLU A 59 10.79 9.83 -7.43
CA GLU A 59 9.69 10.34 -6.61
C GLU A 59 8.85 11.45 -7.24
N PHE A 60 9.47 12.32 -8.06
CA PHE A 60 8.79 13.45 -8.67
C PHE A 60 7.96 13.11 -9.91
N VAL A 61 8.09 11.90 -10.44
CA VAL A 61 7.41 11.51 -11.69
C VAL A 61 5.90 11.31 -11.47
N MET A 62 5.52 10.70 -10.35
CA MET A 62 4.13 10.33 -10.08
C MET A 62 3.38 11.36 -9.22
N ALA A 63 4.06 11.97 -8.26
CA ALA A 63 3.47 12.91 -7.31
C ALA A 63 4.54 13.84 -6.74
N PRO A 64 4.55 15.13 -7.14
CA PRO A 64 5.60 16.08 -6.74
C PRO A 64 5.73 16.32 -5.23
N TYR A 65 4.71 15.97 -4.45
CA TYR A 65 4.69 16.07 -2.99
C TYR A 65 5.30 14.86 -2.28
N ARG A 66 5.61 13.78 -3.00
CA ARG A 66 6.30 12.62 -2.45
C ARG A 66 7.80 12.83 -2.55
N HIS A 67 8.47 12.85 -1.41
CA HIS A 67 9.92 13.04 -1.36
C HIS A 67 10.67 11.74 -1.62
N ALA A 68 11.93 11.88 -2.04
CA ALA A 68 12.87 10.77 -2.19
C ALA A 68 12.95 9.91 -0.94
N LEU A 69 13.14 8.63 -1.15
CA LEU A 69 13.48 7.71 -0.09
C LEU A 69 14.75 8.18 0.64
N LEU A 70 14.71 8.15 1.96
CA LEU A 70 15.88 8.36 2.80
C LEU A 70 16.25 7.04 3.50
N MET A 71 17.49 6.63 3.35
CA MET A 71 18.05 5.48 4.06
C MET A 71 19.28 5.93 4.86
N ARG A 72 19.39 5.51 6.09
CA ARG A 72 20.45 5.90 7.02
C ARG A 72 20.82 4.72 7.91
N PRO A 73 22.09 4.61 8.36
CA PRO A 73 22.43 3.70 9.44
C PRO A 73 21.57 3.95 10.68
N GLY A 74 21.14 2.88 11.34
CA GLY A 74 20.57 2.97 12.68
C GLY A 74 21.59 3.47 13.71
N LEU A 75 21.12 3.86 14.89
CA LEU A 75 22.00 4.30 15.99
C LEU A 75 21.84 3.36 17.18
N VAL A 76 22.97 2.98 17.78
CA VAL A 76 23.03 2.28 19.06
C VAL A 76 24.05 2.96 19.96
N GLY A 77 23.62 3.41 21.13
CA GLY A 77 24.49 4.15 22.06
C GLY A 77 25.05 5.46 21.48
N GLY A 78 24.32 6.10 20.55
CA GLY A 78 24.72 7.35 19.90
C GLY A 78 25.73 7.19 18.76
N ALA A 79 26.15 5.97 18.42
CA ALA A 79 27.03 5.66 17.29
C ALA A 79 26.28 4.91 16.18
N PRO A 80 26.70 5.06 14.90
CA PRO A 80 26.12 4.31 13.79
C PRO A 80 26.22 2.81 14.01
N ASN A 81 25.11 2.08 13.82
CA ASN A 81 25.07 0.63 13.90
C ASN A 81 25.28 0.03 12.50
N PHE A 82 26.47 0.26 11.93
CA PHE A 82 26.80 -0.19 10.59
C PHE A 82 28.28 -0.61 10.53
N ASN A 83 28.56 -1.82 10.06
CA ASN A 83 29.86 -2.48 10.18
C ASN A 83 30.35 -2.54 11.65
N ARG A 84 29.41 -2.72 12.58
CA ARG A 84 29.69 -2.63 14.00
C ARG A 84 30.03 -3.99 14.57
N PRO A 85 31.24 -4.18 15.17
CA PRO A 85 31.59 -5.41 15.83
C PRO A 85 30.69 -5.67 17.06
N TRP A 86 30.05 -6.80 17.11
CA TRP A 86 29.19 -7.17 18.26
C TRP A 86 29.99 -7.39 19.55
N SER A 87 31.31 -7.58 19.42
CA SER A 87 32.22 -7.66 20.56
C SER A 87 32.22 -6.41 21.46
N GLU A 88 31.70 -5.28 20.99
CA GLU A 88 31.47 -4.08 21.83
C GLU A 88 30.38 -4.32 22.89
N PHE A 89 29.49 -5.26 22.69
CA PHE A 89 28.40 -5.61 23.59
C PHE A 89 28.60 -6.98 24.25
N GLU A 90 29.16 -7.93 23.51
CA GLU A 90 29.42 -9.29 23.95
C GLU A 90 30.89 -9.67 23.71
N PRO A 91 31.74 -9.57 24.74
CA PRO A 91 33.14 -9.90 24.59
C PRO A 91 33.40 -11.31 24.06
N GLY A 92 34.18 -11.41 22.99
CA GLY A 92 34.48 -12.67 22.32
C GLY A 92 33.57 -12.97 21.14
N SER A 93 32.51 -12.20 20.89
CA SER A 93 31.75 -12.31 19.66
C SER A 93 32.59 -11.87 18.45
N THR A 94 32.43 -12.59 17.35
CA THR A 94 33.06 -12.28 16.07
C THR A 94 32.06 -11.70 15.05
N ASP A 95 30.81 -11.50 15.47
CA ASP A 95 29.73 -11.00 14.61
C ASP A 95 29.91 -9.51 14.33
N VAL A 96 29.46 -9.10 13.18
CA VAL A 96 29.37 -7.69 12.74
C VAL A 96 27.96 -7.42 12.28
N VAL A 97 27.38 -6.33 12.76
CA VAL A 97 25.96 -6.01 12.56
C VAL A 97 25.82 -4.73 11.72
N ASN A 98 24.83 -4.75 10.85
CA ASN A 98 24.37 -3.59 10.08
C ASN A 98 22.86 -3.45 10.24
N ASP A 99 22.44 -2.33 10.82
CA ASP A 99 21.03 -1.93 10.86
C ASP A 99 20.85 -0.60 10.16
N ASP A 100 19.87 -0.52 9.31
CA ASP A 100 19.49 0.69 8.62
C ASP A 100 18.02 1.06 8.89
N VAL A 101 17.73 2.34 8.72
CA VAL A 101 16.43 2.94 8.88
C VAL A 101 16.02 3.54 7.55
N ILE A 102 14.81 3.25 7.13
CA ILE A 102 14.23 3.81 5.91
C ILE A 102 13.07 4.75 6.25
N LEU A 103 13.02 5.88 5.57
CA LEU A 103 11.89 6.78 5.54
C LEU A 103 11.42 6.92 4.11
N VAL A 104 10.20 6.50 3.83
CA VAL A 104 9.67 6.36 2.47
C VAL A 104 8.18 6.66 2.41
N TYR A 105 7.73 7.26 1.33
CA TYR A 105 6.30 7.27 0.99
C TYR A 105 5.90 5.89 0.49
N LEU A 106 4.98 5.23 1.17
CA LEU A 106 4.59 3.84 0.89
C LEU A 106 4.08 3.63 -0.55
N GLN A 107 3.53 4.67 -1.16
CA GLN A 107 3.03 4.66 -2.54
C GLN A 107 4.07 5.16 -3.55
N GLY A 108 5.35 5.11 -3.20
CA GLY A 108 6.45 5.63 -4.03
C GLY A 108 7.01 4.62 -5.04
N SER A 109 6.96 3.33 -4.76
CA SER A 109 7.49 2.27 -5.61
C SER A 109 6.47 1.14 -5.78
N THR A 110 6.91 -0.03 -6.23
CA THR A 110 6.04 -1.22 -6.35
C THR A 110 5.47 -1.59 -4.99
N GLN A 111 4.16 -1.57 -4.86
CA GLN A 111 3.45 -1.88 -3.63
C GLN A 111 2.06 -2.46 -3.94
N TRP A 112 1.44 -3.02 -2.91
CA TRP A 112 0.01 -3.28 -2.89
C TRP A 112 -0.70 -2.11 -2.22
N ASP A 113 -1.57 -1.44 -2.97
CA ASP A 113 -2.44 -0.43 -2.39
C ASP A 113 -3.59 -1.07 -1.62
N SER A 114 -3.85 -0.54 -0.44
CA SER A 114 -5.03 -0.93 0.33
C SER A 114 -6.30 -0.29 -0.24
N LEU A 115 -7.45 -0.86 0.10
CA LEU A 115 -8.75 -0.31 -0.31
C LEU A 115 -9.11 1.03 0.37
N CYS A 116 -8.27 1.50 1.30
CA CYS A 116 -8.39 2.83 1.90
C CYS A 116 -7.46 3.88 1.27
N HIS A 117 -6.64 3.51 0.25
CA HIS A 117 -5.73 4.48 -0.36
C HIS A 117 -6.46 5.53 -1.19
N VAL A 118 -7.48 5.13 -1.93
CA VAL A 118 -8.28 6.02 -2.78
C VAL A 118 -9.76 5.87 -2.45
N GLY A 119 -10.37 6.99 -2.10
CA GLY A 119 -11.81 7.11 -1.88
C GLY A 119 -12.45 8.04 -2.90
N SER A 120 -13.70 8.37 -2.69
CA SER A 120 -14.45 9.33 -3.50
C SER A 120 -15.36 10.18 -2.64
N LEU A 121 -15.73 11.34 -3.17
CA LEU A 121 -16.88 12.09 -2.68
C LEU A 121 -18.11 11.55 -3.40
N PHE A 122 -19.04 10.96 -2.66
CA PHE A 122 -20.21 10.29 -3.22
C PHE A 122 -21.34 10.23 -2.22
N ASP A 123 -22.55 10.54 -2.65
CA ASP A 123 -23.77 10.41 -1.85
C ASP A 123 -24.14 8.91 -1.75
N ALA A 124 -23.56 8.22 -0.80
CA ALA A 124 -23.78 6.79 -0.62
C ALA A 124 -25.03 6.49 0.21
N ASP A 125 -25.43 7.38 1.11
CA ASP A 125 -26.62 7.16 1.92
C ASP A 125 -27.92 7.76 1.32
N GLY A 126 -27.79 8.51 0.22
CA GLY A 126 -28.93 9.00 -0.55
C GLY A 126 -29.67 10.16 0.13
N ASP A 127 -28.95 11.00 0.86
CA ASP A 127 -29.50 12.23 1.47
C ASP A 127 -29.29 13.48 0.60
N GLY A 128 -28.53 13.36 -0.49
CA GLY A 128 -28.25 14.42 -1.45
C GLY A 128 -26.93 15.14 -1.22
N GLU A 129 -26.22 14.83 -0.14
CA GLU A 129 -24.92 15.43 0.19
C GLU A 129 -23.80 14.38 0.05
N PRO A 130 -22.74 14.65 -0.76
CA PRO A 130 -21.66 13.70 -0.92
C PRO A 130 -20.73 13.66 0.30
N GLU A 131 -20.45 12.47 0.78
CA GLU A 131 -19.50 12.22 1.84
C GLU A 131 -18.22 11.53 1.33
N ILE A 132 -17.15 11.54 2.13
CA ILE A 132 -15.91 10.80 1.84
C ILE A 132 -16.17 9.32 2.09
N VAL A 133 -16.17 8.53 1.02
CA VAL A 133 -16.40 7.09 1.09
C VAL A 133 -15.29 6.31 0.39
N TYR A 134 -15.09 5.11 0.91
CA TYR A 134 -14.17 4.11 0.38
C TYR A 134 -14.92 2.84 0.02
N TYR A 135 -14.18 1.81 -0.40
CA TYR A 135 -14.78 0.53 -0.72
C TYR A 135 -15.81 0.11 0.33
N ASN A 136 -16.94 -0.45 -0.14
CA ASN A 136 -18.04 -0.98 0.68
C ASN A 136 -18.68 0.05 1.62
N GLY A 137 -18.59 1.35 1.27
CA GLY A 137 -19.19 2.47 2.00
C GLY A 137 -18.52 2.79 3.34
N PHE A 138 -17.30 2.34 3.58
CA PHE A 138 -16.55 2.78 4.75
C PHE A 138 -16.26 4.28 4.65
N ARG A 139 -16.38 5.00 5.77
CA ARG A 139 -16.37 6.47 5.85
C ARG A 139 -14.99 7.01 6.21
N GLY A 140 -14.61 8.11 5.58
CA GLY A 140 -13.52 8.95 6.06
C GLY A 140 -13.89 9.67 7.35
N GLY A 141 -12.91 9.84 8.25
CA GLY A 141 -13.11 10.44 9.57
C GLY A 141 -13.73 9.50 10.63
N GLU A 142 -14.36 8.42 10.20
CA GLU A 142 -14.95 7.43 11.09
C GLU A 142 -14.16 6.11 11.12
N HIS A 143 -13.93 5.53 9.94
CA HIS A 143 -13.25 4.24 9.76
C HIS A 143 -11.81 4.40 9.30
N ILE A 144 -11.57 5.42 8.50
CA ILE A 144 -10.27 5.83 7.99
C ILE A 144 -10.00 7.24 8.50
N ASP A 145 -9.08 7.35 9.43
CA ASP A 145 -8.81 8.58 10.18
C ASP A 145 -7.29 8.82 10.31
N ALA A 146 -6.90 10.07 10.50
CA ALA A 146 -5.53 10.48 10.73
C ALA A 146 -5.51 11.79 11.54
N SER A 147 -4.36 12.15 12.09
CA SER A 147 -4.16 13.47 12.66
C SER A 147 -4.38 14.54 11.59
N THR A 148 -5.05 15.60 11.98
CA THR A 148 -5.22 16.84 11.19
C THR A 148 -4.18 17.90 11.56
N ASP A 149 -3.35 17.64 12.57
CA ASP A 149 -2.25 18.52 12.93
C ASP A 149 -1.07 18.33 11.95
N PRO A 150 -0.66 19.36 11.20
CA PRO A 150 0.48 19.26 10.30
C PRO A 150 1.78 18.83 10.98
N ALA A 151 1.94 19.09 12.30
CA ALA A 151 3.12 18.67 13.05
C ALA A 151 3.25 17.16 13.18
N ASP A 152 2.13 16.44 13.11
CA ASP A 152 2.09 14.96 13.15
C ASP A 152 2.28 14.33 11.77
N CYS A 153 2.33 15.13 10.72
CA CYS A 153 2.22 14.66 9.34
C CYS A 153 3.52 14.87 8.55
N GLY A 154 3.64 14.08 7.47
CA GLY A 154 4.74 14.21 6.52
C GLY A 154 6.06 13.61 6.98
N MET A 155 6.99 13.55 6.03
CA MET A 155 8.30 12.90 6.18
C MET A 155 9.21 13.56 7.24
N TRP A 156 8.99 14.83 7.53
CA TRP A 156 9.83 15.62 8.44
C TRP A 156 9.19 15.83 9.81
N SER A 157 8.06 15.18 10.07
CA SER A 157 7.44 15.22 11.40
C SER A 157 8.38 14.68 12.46
N THR A 158 8.36 15.31 13.61
CA THR A 158 9.05 14.86 14.82
C THR A 158 8.15 14.07 15.75
N ALA A 159 6.93 13.77 15.32
CA ALA A 159 5.99 12.96 16.09
C ALA A 159 6.57 11.58 16.42
N THR A 160 6.43 11.18 17.67
CA THR A 160 6.92 9.89 18.18
C THR A 160 5.84 8.82 18.23
N THR A 161 4.62 9.17 17.83
CA THR A 161 3.45 8.29 17.85
C THR A 161 2.86 8.16 16.46
N THR A 162 2.17 7.05 16.22
CA THR A 162 1.42 6.84 14.98
C THR A 162 0.22 7.77 14.93
N ALA A 163 0.19 8.65 13.94
CA ALA A 163 -0.85 9.66 13.75
C ALA A 163 -2.02 9.19 12.86
N THR A 164 -1.86 8.08 12.14
CA THR A 164 -2.92 7.48 11.33
C THR A 164 -3.69 6.41 12.11
N ARG A 165 -5.02 6.42 11.97
CA ARG A 165 -5.92 5.45 12.63
C ARG A 165 -6.82 4.81 11.58
N VAL A 166 -6.28 3.83 10.88
CA VAL A 166 -7.03 3.09 9.86
C VAL A 166 -7.61 1.84 10.50
N ARG A 167 -8.92 1.87 10.78
CA ARG A 167 -9.64 0.77 11.44
C ARG A 167 -10.18 -0.25 10.45
N ALA A 168 -10.40 0.17 9.21
CA ALA A 168 -10.93 -0.65 8.14
C ALA A 168 -10.17 -0.45 6.84
N LEU A 169 -10.20 -1.45 5.96
CA LEU A 169 -9.65 -1.41 4.61
C LEU A 169 -8.13 -1.26 4.53
N SER A 170 -7.41 -1.29 5.65
CA SER A 170 -5.94 -1.17 5.69
C SER A 170 -5.27 -2.41 5.10
N ILE A 171 -4.01 -2.26 4.70
CA ILE A 171 -3.25 -3.31 3.99
C ILE A 171 -3.07 -4.59 4.81
N ASP A 172 -3.12 -4.52 6.14
CA ASP A 172 -3.06 -5.68 7.01
C ASP A 172 -4.20 -6.68 6.78
N LYS A 173 -5.39 -6.19 6.38
CA LYS A 173 -6.53 -7.06 6.01
C LYS A 173 -6.19 -7.94 4.81
N MET A 174 -5.57 -7.33 3.79
CA MET A 174 -5.10 -8.05 2.60
C MET A 174 -3.93 -8.98 2.95
N ALA A 175 -3.01 -8.54 3.82
CA ALA A 175 -1.85 -9.33 4.23
C ALA A 175 -2.26 -10.62 4.96
N VAL A 176 -3.27 -10.57 5.82
CA VAL A 176 -3.81 -11.76 6.50
C VAL A 176 -4.44 -12.74 5.52
N ALA A 177 -5.16 -12.25 4.52
CA ALA A 177 -5.76 -13.09 3.48
C ALA A 177 -4.71 -13.70 2.56
N GLY A 178 -3.62 -12.98 2.34
CA GLY A 178 -2.61 -13.31 1.34
C GLY A 178 -3.08 -13.04 -0.09
N VAL A 179 -2.13 -12.90 -1.00
CA VAL A 179 -2.40 -12.76 -2.43
C VAL A 179 -1.59 -13.79 -3.18
N GLN A 180 -2.24 -14.89 -3.54
CA GLN A 180 -1.63 -15.99 -4.29
C GLN A 180 -2.56 -16.37 -5.45
N GLY A 181 -2.03 -16.34 -6.67
CA GLY A 181 -2.84 -16.63 -7.84
C GLY A 181 -2.03 -16.58 -9.12
N ARG A 182 -2.72 -16.73 -10.26
CA ARG A 182 -2.13 -16.56 -11.58
C ARG A 182 -2.05 -15.06 -11.90
N GLY A 183 -0.85 -14.60 -12.26
CA GLY A 183 -0.64 -13.27 -12.81
C GLY A 183 -0.99 -13.20 -14.31
N VAL A 184 -1.43 -12.04 -14.75
CA VAL A 184 -1.60 -11.72 -16.19
C VAL A 184 -0.78 -10.48 -16.49
N MET A 185 0.10 -10.60 -17.48
CA MET A 185 0.85 -9.45 -17.97
C MET A 185 -0.02 -8.65 -18.96
N VAL A 186 -0.16 -7.36 -18.69
CA VAL A 186 -0.82 -6.43 -19.62
C VAL A 186 0.21 -5.36 -20.00
N ASP A 187 0.69 -5.37 -21.23
CA ASP A 187 1.61 -4.37 -21.74
C ASP A 187 0.84 -3.14 -22.24
N LEU A 188 0.59 -2.21 -21.33
CA LEU A 188 -0.11 -0.96 -21.65
C LEU A 188 0.72 -0.06 -22.57
N ALA A 189 2.05 -0.11 -22.49
CA ALA A 189 2.92 0.69 -23.34
C ALA A 189 2.83 0.24 -24.81
N ALA A 190 2.85 -1.06 -25.05
CA ALA A 190 2.68 -1.61 -26.39
C ALA A 190 1.25 -1.41 -26.92
N HIS A 191 0.23 -1.52 -26.05
CA HIS A 191 -1.16 -1.31 -26.43
C HIS A 191 -1.47 0.16 -26.78
N SER A 192 -0.85 1.11 -26.07
CA SER A 192 -1.08 2.55 -26.23
C SER A 192 -0.15 3.22 -27.27
N ALA A 193 0.76 2.51 -27.91
CA ALA A 193 1.53 3.04 -29.02
C ALA A 193 0.60 3.20 -30.26
N PRO A 194 0.52 4.39 -30.90
CA PRO A 194 1.44 5.51 -30.93
C PRO A 194 1.15 6.63 -29.91
N ASN A 195 0.07 6.54 -29.16
CA ASN A 195 -0.26 7.51 -28.12
C ASN A 195 0.26 7.00 -26.77
N ARG A 196 1.56 7.21 -26.52
CA ARG A 196 2.14 6.92 -25.21
C ARG A 196 1.29 7.58 -24.11
N CYS A 197 0.78 6.81 -23.17
CA CYS A 197 0.41 7.32 -21.86
C CYS A 197 1.69 7.86 -21.20
N VAL A 198 2.01 9.11 -21.48
CA VAL A 198 3.11 9.81 -20.80
C VAL A 198 2.50 10.41 -19.55
N TRP A 199 2.63 9.70 -18.44
CA TRP A 199 2.34 10.26 -17.14
C TRP A 199 3.36 11.37 -16.89
N GLY A 200 2.90 12.64 -16.96
CA GLY A 200 3.65 13.78 -16.47
C GLY A 200 4.83 14.25 -17.31
N THR A 201 4.63 14.58 -18.59
CA THR A 201 5.46 15.63 -19.21
C THR A 201 4.80 16.99 -18.91
N PRO A 202 5.48 17.90 -18.19
CA PRO A 202 5.07 19.30 -18.19
C PRO A 202 5.20 19.82 -19.61
N SER A 203 4.13 20.44 -20.11
CA SER A 203 4.16 21.29 -21.31
C SER A 203 5.02 22.50 -21.09
#